data_56f2e6f121d92220854b62f3c66104b2
#
_entry.id   56f2e6f121d92220854b62f3c66104b2
#
_cell.length_a   1.000
_cell.length_b   1.000
_cell.length_c   1.000
_cell.angle_alpha   90.00
_cell.angle_beta   90.00
_cell.angle_gamma   90.00
#
_symmetry.space_group_name_H-M   'P 1'
#
loop_
_entity.id
_entity.type
_entity.pdbx_description
1 polymer ?
#
loop_
_entity_poly.entity_id
_entity_poly.type
_entity_poly.pdbx_seq_one_letter_code
_entity_poly.pdbx_strand_id
1 'polypeptide(L)'
;MSINNYLTNLQNELYVNGTEREKIRKSIDTISSRMNMYFGIGKNCEHRIVKKEIFGSYSRDTMLSRRYDEKSDVDYMIVFENANQYNPQTCLNWLKGFAEYWYSTSIVKQSLPTIVIELENIKFELVPAYETLWGTKYIALDTSSWQYTNPKELNDKMLDVNNNTSYVFKRMVRIIKYWNIKKNYRKYISYELETFLTDKFQYSYSNCKSSLDYLDWAFYFLGQYKYIDQYVHQG
;
A
#
# COMPACT_ATOMS: atom_id res chain seq x y z
N MET A 1 -4.42 -19.72 28.23
CA MET A 1 -3.95 -18.43 27.65
C MET A 1 -5.14 -17.50 27.60
N SER A 2 -5.01 -16.25 28.13
CA SER A 2 -6.12 -15.29 28.01
C SER A 2 -6.28 -14.83 26.56
N ILE A 3 -7.48 -14.39 26.19
CA ILE A 3 -7.74 -13.89 24.83
C ILE A 3 -6.84 -12.68 24.48
N ASN A 4 -6.56 -11.82 25.45
CA ASN A 4 -5.67 -10.67 25.25
C ASN A 4 -4.22 -11.11 24.94
N ASN A 5 -3.72 -12.14 25.61
CA ASN A 5 -2.39 -12.69 25.30
C ASN A 5 -2.35 -13.32 23.91
N TYR A 6 -3.41 -14.02 23.51
CA TYR A 6 -3.53 -14.55 22.16
C TYR A 6 -3.51 -13.43 21.10
N LEU A 7 -4.32 -12.38 21.29
CA LEU A 7 -4.36 -11.23 20.39
C LEU A 7 -3.01 -10.50 20.31
N THR A 8 -2.32 -10.34 21.45
CA THR A 8 -0.98 -9.73 21.47
C THR A 8 0.03 -10.55 20.66
N ASN A 9 0.04 -11.87 20.83
CA ASN A 9 0.91 -12.75 20.06
C ASN A 9 0.59 -12.69 18.57
N LEU A 10 -0.69 -12.78 18.20
CA LEU A 10 -1.14 -12.68 16.83
C LEU A 10 -0.73 -11.33 16.18
N GLN A 11 -0.90 -10.22 16.88
CA GLN A 11 -0.47 -8.89 16.43
C GLN A 11 1.01 -8.84 16.08
N ASN A 12 1.85 -9.46 16.91
CA ASN A 12 3.30 -9.52 16.70
C ASN A 12 3.67 -10.42 15.53
N GLU A 13 2.98 -11.55 15.37
CA GLU A 13 3.22 -12.47 14.27
C GLU A 13 2.80 -11.90 12.91
N LEU A 14 1.70 -11.16 12.86
CA LEU A 14 1.19 -10.54 11.63
C LEU A 14 2.08 -9.38 11.15
N TYR A 15 2.86 -8.80 12.05
CA TYR A 15 3.72 -7.67 11.72
C TYR A 15 4.91 -8.11 10.87
N VAL A 16 5.28 -7.27 9.91
CA VAL A 16 6.52 -7.42 9.15
C VAL A 16 7.70 -7.24 10.11
N ASN A 17 8.32 -8.33 10.53
CA ASN A 17 9.38 -8.30 11.53
C ASN A 17 10.64 -7.57 11.05
N GLY A 18 11.58 -7.31 11.96
CA GLY A 18 12.78 -6.53 11.66
C GLY A 18 13.62 -7.10 10.52
N THR A 19 13.80 -8.43 10.48
CA THR A 19 14.58 -9.12 9.43
C THR A 19 13.88 -9.03 8.06
N GLU A 20 12.57 -9.27 8.02
CA GLU A 20 11.76 -9.15 6.78
C GLU A 20 11.75 -7.70 6.29
N ARG A 21 11.54 -6.74 7.19
CA ARG A 21 11.58 -5.30 6.89
C ARG A 21 12.93 -4.86 6.33
N GLU A 22 14.03 -5.36 6.87
CA GLU A 22 15.37 -5.04 6.38
C GLU A 22 15.60 -5.59 4.96
N LYS A 23 15.15 -6.82 4.67
CA LYS A 23 15.20 -7.39 3.32
C LYS A 23 14.39 -6.55 2.33
N ILE A 24 13.16 -6.15 2.71
CA ILE A 24 12.32 -5.30 1.88
C ILE A 24 13.01 -3.95 1.62
N ARG A 25 13.57 -3.31 2.65
CA ARG A 25 14.29 -2.04 2.51
C ARG A 25 15.46 -2.16 1.54
N LYS A 26 16.28 -3.20 1.66
CA LYS A 26 17.38 -3.47 0.71
C LYS A 26 16.89 -3.64 -0.72
N SER A 27 15.73 -4.28 -0.91
CA SER A 27 15.09 -4.41 -2.23
C SER A 27 14.62 -3.06 -2.76
N ILE A 28 14.02 -2.20 -1.92
CA ILE A 28 13.63 -0.82 -2.28
C ILE A 28 14.85 -0.01 -2.72
N ASP A 29 15.93 -0.04 -1.94
CA ASP A 29 17.17 0.67 -2.25
C ASP A 29 17.79 0.19 -3.58
N THR A 30 17.76 -1.13 -3.82
CA THR A 30 18.25 -1.74 -5.06
C THR A 30 17.42 -1.30 -6.27
N ILE A 31 16.08 -1.37 -6.17
CA ILE A 31 15.18 -0.93 -7.24
C ILE A 31 15.38 0.56 -7.52
N SER A 32 15.45 1.38 -6.46
CA SER A 32 15.68 2.81 -6.57
C SER A 32 16.99 3.14 -7.30
N SER A 33 18.08 2.46 -6.95
CA SER A 33 19.39 2.63 -7.60
C SER A 33 19.38 2.22 -9.07
N ARG A 34 18.77 1.07 -9.38
CA ARG A 34 18.59 0.60 -10.76
C ARG A 34 17.74 1.54 -11.61
N MET A 35 16.68 2.13 -11.04
CA MET A 35 15.88 3.15 -11.71
C MET A 35 16.72 4.39 -12.04
N ASN A 36 17.54 4.86 -11.10
CA ASN A 36 18.44 6.00 -11.36
C ASN A 36 19.41 5.72 -12.51
N MET A 37 19.94 4.50 -12.60
CA MET A 37 20.81 4.10 -13.71
C MET A 37 20.05 4.02 -15.03
N TYR A 38 18.87 3.39 -15.04
CA TYR A 38 18.12 3.13 -16.26
C TYR A 38 17.56 4.42 -16.87
N PHE A 39 16.99 5.29 -16.06
CA PHE A 39 16.36 6.54 -16.48
C PHE A 39 17.30 7.75 -16.43
N GLY A 40 18.50 7.61 -15.87
CA GLY A 40 19.50 8.68 -15.75
C GLY A 40 20.56 8.71 -16.83
N ILE A 41 20.72 7.63 -17.62
CA ILE A 41 21.82 7.46 -18.57
C ILE A 41 21.31 6.94 -19.93
N GLY A 42 21.84 7.50 -21.02
CA GLY A 42 21.64 6.99 -22.38
C GLY A 42 20.25 7.32 -22.97
N LYS A 43 19.71 6.38 -23.74
CA LYS A 43 18.46 6.58 -24.51
C LYS A 43 17.20 6.82 -23.67
N ASN A 44 17.25 6.47 -22.39
CA ASN A 44 16.09 6.57 -21.49
C ASN A 44 16.08 7.86 -20.65
N CYS A 45 17.07 8.74 -20.82
CA CYS A 45 17.13 10.02 -20.09
C CYS A 45 16.02 11.00 -20.47
N GLU A 46 15.32 10.77 -21.59
CA GLU A 46 14.14 11.53 -22.02
C GLU A 46 12.96 11.37 -21.02
N HIS A 47 12.95 10.27 -20.25
CA HIS A 47 11.90 9.93 -19.30
C HIS A 47 12.41 10.08 -17.87
N ARG A 48 12.71 11.32 -17.51
CA ARG A 48 13.31 11.63 -16.20
C ARG A 48 12.36 11.33 -15.05
N ILE A 49 12.85 10.57 -14.05
CA ILE A 49 12.19 10.43 -12.76
C ILE A 49 12.55 11.65 -11.89
N VAL A 50 11.52 12.35 -11.41
CA VAL A 50 11.69 13.49 -10.49
C VAL A 50 11.50 13.08 -9.03
N LYS A 51 10.69 12.04 -8.77
CA LYS A 51 10.41 11.57 -7.41
C LYS A 51 10.06 10.08 -7.41
N LYS A 52 10.39 9.45 -6.31
CA LYS A 52 10.02 8.05 -6.01
C LYS A 52 9.48 8.01 -4.59
N GLU A 53 8.28 7.44 -4.41
CA GLU A 53 7.61 7.41 -3.10
C GLU A 53 7.03 6.03 -2.83
N ILE A 54 7.39 5.47 -1.68
CA ILE A 54 6.67 4.29 -1.16
C ILE A 54 5.36 4.76 -0.55
N PHE A 55 4.27 4.11 -0.91
CA PHE A 55 2.95 4.38 -0.37
C PHE A 55 2.23 3.07 -0.01
N GLY A 56 0.92 3.08 0.17
CA GLY A 56 0.16 1.86 0.45
C GLY A 56 0.41 1.28 1.85
N SER A 57 0.11 0.02 2.01
CA SER A 57 0.07 -0.66 3.32
C SER A 57 1.44 -0.76 4.00
N TYR A 58 2.53 -0.86 3.21
CA TYR A 58 3.88 -0.89 3.76
C TYR A 58 4.25 0.44 4.44
N SER A 59 3.95 1.57 3.80
CA SER A 59 4.23 2.91 4.36
C SER A 59 3.37 3.22 5.59
N ARG A 60 2.17 2.65 5.68
CA ARG A 60 1.25 2.81 6.82
C ARG A 60 1.51 1.87 7.99
N ASP A 61 2.47 0.94 7.88
CA ASP A 61 2.70 -0.14 8.87
C ASP A 61 1.50 -1.09 9.05
N THR A 62 0.67 -1.24 8.03
CA THR A 62 -0.49 -2.13 8.03
C THR A 62 -0.34 -3.33 7.09
N MET A 63 0.80 -3.44 6.42
CA MET A 63 1.14 -4.60 5.62
C MET A 63 1.29 -5.83 6.52
N LEU A 64 0.73 -6.96 6.07
CA LEU A 64 0.95 -8.24 6.72
C LEU A 64 2.27 -8.86 6.25
N SER A 65 2.95 -9.59 7.15
CA SER A 65 4.08 -10.43 6.75
C SER A 65 3.65 -11.42 5.65
N ARG A 66 4.50 -11.67 4.66
CA ARG A 66 4.22 -12.63 3.56
C ARG A 66 3.92 -14.04 4.03
N ARG A 67 4.34 -14.40 5.23
CA ARG A 67 3.95 -15.66 5.88
C ARG A 67 2.42 -15.78 6.05
N TYR A 68 1.73 -14.66 6.24
CA TYR A 68 0.28 -14.59 6.49
C TYR A 68 -0.52 -14.10 5.31
N ASP A 69 0.10 -13.30 4.43
CA ASP A 69 -0.44 -12.86 3.16
C ASP A 69 0.63 -12.88 2.07
N GLU A 70 0.65 -13.95 1.27
CA GLU A 70 1.55 -14.12 0.13
C GLU A 70 1.43 -13.00 -0.91
N LYS A 71 0.26 -12.29 -0.94
CA LYS A 71 -0.01 -11.19 -1.86
C LYS A 71 0.48 -9.84 -1.34
N SER A 72 1.04 -9.78 -0.12
CA SER A 72 1.63 -8.55 0.41
C SER A 72 2.68 -7.98 -0.54
N ASP A 73 2.58 -6.68 -0.77
CA ASP A 73 3.35 -5.94 -1.76
C ASP A 73 3.85 -4.59 -1.21
N VAL A 74 4.76 -4.01 -1.97
CA VAL A 74 5.21 -2.63 -1.76
C VAL A 74 4.75 -1.82 -2.96
N ASP A 75 3.84 -0.89 -2.71
CA ASP A 75 3.38 0.10 -3.67
C ASP A 75 4.46 1.18 -3.84
N TYR A 76 4.96 1.36 -5.06
CA TYR A 76 6.03 2.29 -5.36
C TYR A 76 5.64 3.25 -6.47
N MET A 77 5.32 4.48 -6.11
CA MET A 77 4.97 5.55 -7.03
C MET A 77 6.24 6.11 -7.67
N ILE A 78 6.25 6.17 -9.00
CA ILE A 78 7.34 6.71 -9.79
C ILE A 78 6.84 7.94 -10.53
N VAL A 79 7.24 9.10 -10.05
CA VAL A 79 6.82 10.40 -10.62
C VAL A 79 7.78 10.75 -11.76
N PHE A 80 7.26 10.79 -12.97
CA PHE A 80 8.01 11.22 -14.15
C PHE A 80 7.79 12.70 -14.45
N GLU A 81 8.84 13.35 -14.92
CA GLU A 81 8.76 14.70 -15.47
C GLU A 81 7.87 14.68 -16.72
N ASN A 82 6.94 15.62 -16.82
CA ASN A 82 6.05 15.78 -17.98
C ASN A 82 5.19 14.56 -18.32
N ALA A 83 4.98 13.59 -17.41
CA ALA A 83 4.15 12.42 -17.70
C ALA A 83 2.69 12.76 -18.00
N ASN A 84 2.21 13.95 -17.59
CA ASN A 84 0.90 14.49 -17.93
C ASN A 84 0.70 14.72 -19.46
N GLN A 85 1.78 14.75 -20.24
CA GLN A 85 1.73 14.86 -21.71
C GLN A 85 1.51 13.51 -22.41
N TYR A 86 1.54 12.42 -21.67
CA TYR A 86 1.46 11.05 -22.18
C TYR A 86 0.27 10.30 -21.58
N ASN A 87 -0.22 9.31 -22.33
CA ASN A 87 -1.16 8.35 -21.76
C ASN A 87 -0.46 7.49 -20.70
N PRO A 88 -1.16 7.08 -19.65
CA PRO A 88 -0.62 6.20 -18.62
C PRO A 88 0.06 4.94 -19.18
N GLN A 89 -0.49 4.34 -20.24
CA GLN A 89 0.12 3.17 -20.89
C GLN A 89 1.54 3.43 -21.37
N THR A 90 1.83 4.63 -21.88
CA THR A 90 3.19 5.01 -22.29
C THR A 90 4.15 4.96 -21.10
N CYS A 91 3.76 5.53 -19.96
CA CYS A 91 4.57 5.52 -18.74
C CYS A 91 4.68 4.10 -18.14
N LEU A 92 3.62 3.29 -18.24
CA LEU A 92 3.67 1.86 -17.90
C LEU A 92 4.67 1.10 -18.77
N ASN A 93 4.75 1.40 -20.06
CA ASN A 93 5.73 0.79 -20.96
C ASN A 93 7.17 1.17 -20.58
N TRP A 94 7.43 2.40 -20.12
CA TRP A 94 8.75 2.79 -19.61
C TRP A 94 9.14 1.97 -18.38
N LEU A 95 8.21 1.82 -17.42
CA LEU A 95 8.43 1.00 -16.23
C LEU A 95 8.58 -0.49 -16.57
N LYS A 96 7.82 -0.99 -17.57
CA LYS A 96 7.93 -2.35 -18.05
C LYS A 96 9.30 -2.59 -18.67
N GLY A 97 9.78 -1.71 -19.54
CA GLY A 97 11.11 -1.79 -20.13
C GLY A 97 12.23 -1.79 -19.08
N PHE A 98 12.12 -0.95 -18.05
CA PHE A 98 13.01 -0.99 -16.88
C PHE A 98 12.99 -2.36 -16.17
N ALA A 99 11.78 -2.85 -15.89
CA ALA A 99 11.62 -4.11 -15.17
C ALA A 99 12.16 -5.31 -15.98
N GLU A 100 11.87 -5.39 -17.27
CA GLU A 100 12.38 -6.45 -18.15
C GLU A 100 13.90 -6.40 -18.31
N TYR A 101 14.50 -5.22 -18.32
CA TYR A 101 15.95 -5.06 -18.42
C TYR A 101 16.69 -5.53 -17.16
N TRP A 102 16.20 -5.15 -15.97
CA TRP A 102 16.91 -5.41 -14.71
C TRP A 102 16.46 -6.67 -13.97
N TYR A 103 15.28 -7.19 -14.30
CA TYR A 103 14.60 -8.28 -13.61
C TYR A 103 14.16 -9.39 -14.58
N SER A 104 14.95 -9.64 -15.63
CA SER A 104 14.65 -10.62 -16.68
C SER A 104 14.46 -12.06 -16.17
N THR A 105 15.02 -12.39 -14.99
CA THR A 105 14.83 -13.69 -14.33
C THR A 105 13.68 -13.72 -13.33
N SER A 106 13.03 -12.58 -13.07
CA SER A 106 11.90 -12.46 -12.17
C SER A 106 10.59 -12.45 -12.97
N ILE A 107 9.47 -12.67 -12.29
CA ILE A 107 8.17 -12.50 -12.93
C ILE A 107 7.89 -10.99 -13.06
N VAL A 108 7.87 -10.53 -14.30
CA VAL A 108 7.46 -9.16 -14.65
C VAL A 108 6.15 -9.21 -15.42
N LYS A 109 5.13 -8.53 -14.93
CA LYS A 109 3.82 -8.47 -15.60
C LYS A 109 3.17 -7.10 -15.42
N GLN A 110 2.37 -6.69 -16.39
CA GLN A 110 1.45 -5.58 -16.20
C GLN A 110 0.19 -6.08 -15.49
N SER A 111 -0.15 -5.42 -14.39
CA SER A 111 -1.39 -5.63 -13.65
C SER A 111 -2.00 -4.25 -13.43
N LEU A 112 -2.85 -3.83 -14.37
CA LEU A 112 -3.37 -2.46 -14.40
C LEU A 112 -3.83 -1.97 -13.02
N PRO A 113 -3.41 -0.78 -12.63
CA PRO A 113 -2.60 0.22 -13.37
C PRO A 113 -1.09 0.17 -13.04
N THR A 114 -0.50 -0.98 -12.76
CA THR A 114 0.86 -1.15 -12.25
C THR A 114 1.73 -2.06 -13.12
N ILE A 115 3.05 -1.93 -12.97
CA ILE A 115 4.01 -2.96 -13.39
C ILE A 115 4.46 -3.72 -12.14
N VAL A 116 4.20 -5.00 -12.13
CA VAL A 116 4.54 -5.91 -11.03
C VAL A 116 5.92 -6.52 -11.26
N ILE A 117 6.76 -6.47 -10.23
CA ILE A 117 8.01 -7.22 -10.15
C ILE A 117 7.90 -8.17 -8.94
N GLU A 118 7.86 -9.45 -9.18
CA GLU A 118 7.83 -10.47 -8.13
C GLU A 118 9.26 -10.89 -7.78
N LEU A 119 9.71 -10.52 -6.58
CA LEU A 119 10.97 -10.99 -6.01
C LEU A 119 10.71 -12.11 -5.02
N GLU A 120 11.75 -12.87 -4.67
CA GLU A 120 11.64 -13.96 -3.70
C GLU A 120 11.06 -13.50 -2.35
N ASN A 121 11.51 -12.35 -1.87
CA ASN A 121 11.14 -11.85 -0.55
C ASN A 121 9.93 -10.90 -0.54
N ILE A 122 9.61 -10.25 -1.66
CA ILE A 122 8.51 -9.27 -1.75
C ILE A 122 8.11 -9.00 -3.21
N LYS A 123 6.86 -8.65 -3.40
CA LYS A 123 6.32 -8.13 -4.66
C LYS A 123 6.38 -6.60 -4.64
N PHE A 124 6.76 -5.99 -5.76
CA PHE A 124 6.66 -4.56 -5.99
C PHE A 124 5.58 -4.27 -7.02
N GLU A 125 4.78 -3.26 -6.76
CA GLU A 125 3.85 -2.67 -7.72
C GLU A 125 4.33 -1.25 -8.06
N LEU A 126 4.90 -1.11 -9.26
CA LEU A 126 5.40 0.17 -9.75
C LEU A 126 4.26 0.93 -10.41
N VAL A 127 3.92 2.09 -9.85
CA VAL A 127 2.81 2.92 -10.30
C VAL A 127 3.37 4.17 -10.96
N PRO A 128 3.16 4.42 -12.26
CA PRO A 128 3.56 5.67 -12.88
C PRO A 128 2.69 6.82 -12.38
N ALA A 129 3.31 7.98 -12.20
CA ALA A 129 2.65 9.18 -11.71
C ALA A 129 3.24 10.43 -12.34
N TYR A 130 2.49 11.54 -12.24
CA TYR A 130 3.02 12.89 -12.38
C TYR A 130 2.59 13.78 -11.22
N GLU A 131 3.32 14.84 -11.01
CA GLU A 131 3.03 15.86 -10.01
C GLU A 131 2.91 17.21 -10.71
N THR A 132 1.86 17.96 -10.39
CA THR A 132 1.66 19.30 -10.93
C THR A 132 2.58 20.32 -10.23
N LEU A 133 2.70 21.51 -10.78
CA LEU A 133 3.44 22.62 -10.15
C LEU A 133 2.93 22.98 -8.75
N TRP A 134 1.68 22.64 -8.45
CA TRP A 134 1.05 22.88 -7.14
C TRP A 134 1.22 21.71 -6.17
N GLY A 135 1.99 20.69 -6.53
CA GLY A 135 2.23 19.51 -5.71
C GLY A 135 1.10 18.48 -5.73
N THR A 136 0.09 18.66 -6.58
CA THR A 136 -1.00 17.69 -6.75
C THR A 136 -0.51 16.50 -7.56
N LYS A 137 -0.76 15.30 -7.06
CA LYS A 137 -0.31 14.05 -7.69
C LYS A 137 -1.44 13.32 -8.40
N TYR A 138 -1.08 12.70 -9.49
CA TYR A 138 -1.94 11.83 -10.28
C TYR A 138 -1.21 10.53 -10.58
N ILE A 139 -1.90 9.40 -10.40
CA ILE A 139 -1.43 8.06 -10.76
C ILE A 139 -2.23 7.52 -11.94
N ALA A 140 -1.69 6.53 -12.62
CA ALA A 140 -2.46 5.80 -13.62
C ALA A 140 -3.69 5.15 -12.96
N LEU A 141 -4.88 5.39 -13.52
CA LEU A 141 -6.11 4.68 -13.17
C LEU A 141 -6.26 3.43 -14.04
N ASP A 142 -6.01 3.62 -15.33
CA ASP A 142 -6.03 2.59 -16.36
C ASP A 142 -4.99 2.91 -17.45
N THR A 143 -5.15 2.40 -18.66
CA THR A 143 -4.23 2.63 -19.80
C THR A 143 -4.34 4.03 -20.40
N SER A 144 -5.42 4.76 -20.13
CA SER A 144 -5.78 6.01 -20.82
C SER A 144 -6.02 7.19 -19.86
N SER A 145 -6.29 6.92 -18.59
CA SER A 145 -6.78 7.90 -17.63
C SER A 145 -5.85 8.04 -16.43
N TRP A 146 -5.65 9.27 -16.01
CA TRP A 146 -4.98 9.61 -14.76
C TRP A 146 -5.99 9.90 -13.66
N GLN A 147 -5.70 9.47 -12.44
CA GLN A 147 -6.54 9.71 -11.26
C GLN A 147 -5.76 10.53 -10.22
N TYR A 148 -6.43 11.51 -9.65
CA TYR A 148 -5.94 12.21 -8.47
C TYR A 148 -5.63 11.22 -7.34
N THR A 149 -4.54 11.46 -6.63
CA THR A 149 -4.15 10.67 -5.46
C THR A 149 -3.51 11.53 -4.39
N ASN A 150 -3.84 11.23 -3.14
CA ASN A 150 -3.20 11.81 -1.97
C ASN A 150 -2.90 10.73 -0.92
N PRO A 151 -1.88 9.88 -1.13
CA PRO A 151 -1.56 8.81 -0.17
C PRO A 151 -1.24 9.34 1.23
N LYS A 152 -0.78 10.59 1.33
CA LYS A 152 -0.44 11.23 2.60
C LYS A 152 -1.67 11.43 3.48
N GLU A 153 -2.82 11.73 2.91
CA GLU A 153 -4.05 12.01 3.68
C GLU A 153 -4.47 10.82 4.55
N LEU A 154 -4.57 9.61 3.96
CA LEU A 154 -4.90 8.42 4.74
C LEU A 154 -3.78 8.07 5.74
N ASN A 155 -2.52 8.27 5.36
CA ASN A 155 -1.39 8.04 6.27
C ASN A 155 -1.47 8.94 7.51
N ASP A 156 -1.73 10.24 7.33
CA ASP A 156 -1.84 11.22 8.42
C ASP A 156 -3.06 10.91 9.30
N LYS A 157 -4.24 10.70 8.72
CA LYS A 157 -5.45 10.31 9.46
C LYS A 157 -5.23 9.05 10.29
N MET A 158 -4.64 8.02 9.68
CA MET A 158 -4.36 6.75 10.36
C MET A 158 -3.32 6.91 11.47
N LEU A 159 -2.33 7.78 11.28
CA LEU A 159 -1.33 8.09 12.31
C LEU A 159 -1.99 8.76 13.50
N ASP A 160 -2.86 9.74 13.27
CA ASP A 160 -3.59 10.43 14.33
C ASP A 160 -4.47 9.48 15.14
N VAL A 161 -5.27 8.64 14.45
CA VAL A 161 -6.08 7.61 15.10
C VAL A 161 -5.19 6.65 15.91
N ASN A 162 -4.08 6.21 15.34
CA ASN A 162 -3.17 5.28 16.02
C ASN A 162 -2.52 5.88 17.27
N ASN A 163 -2.13 7.16 17.23
CA ASN A 163 -1.59 7.88 18.38
C ASN A 163 -2.66 8.03 19.47
N ASN A 164 -3.87 8.41 19.10
CA ASN A 164 -4.99 8.60 20.03
C ASN A 164 -5.50 7.28 20.64
N THR A 165 -5.18 6.13 20.04
CA THR A 165 -5.54 4.80 20.51
C THR A 165 -4.37 4.06 21.16
N SER A 166 -3.36 4.77 21.67
CA SER A 166 -2.17 4.18 22.31
C SER A 166 -1.50 3.11 21.45
N TYR A 167 -1.43 3.35 20.14
CA TYR A 167 -0.82 2.46 19.13
C TYR A 167 -1.53 1.11 18.92
N VAL A 168 -2.77 0.99 19.38
CA VAL A 168 -3.56 -0.25 19.20
C VAL A 168 -4.18 -0.31 17.80
N PHE A 169 -4.55 0.84 17.21
CA PHE A 169 -5.32 0.89 15.97
C PHE A 169 -4.68 0.12 14.80
N LYS A 170 -3.44 0.42 14.44
CA LYS A 170 -2.74 -0.27 13.33
C LYS A 170 -2.58 -1.77 13.59
N ARG A 171 -2.45 -2.18 14.84
CA ARG A 171 -2.40 -3.58 15.24
C ARG A 171 -3.74 -4.27 15.01
N MET A 172 -4.83 -3.62 15.38
CA MET A 172 -6.20 -4.08 15.13
C MET A 172 -6.47 -4.18 13.62
N VAL A 173 -6.09 -3.18 12.83
CA VAL A 173 -6.23 -3.20 11.36
C VAL A 173 -5.56 -4.44 10.75
N ARG A 174 -4.35 -4.81 11.19
CA ARG A 174 -3.68 -6.04 10.71
C ARG A 174 -4.47 -7.30 11.05
N ILE A 175 -5.06 -7.40 12.24
CA ILE A 175 -5.91 -8.55 12.60
C ILE A 175 -7.14 -8.62 11.71
N ILE A 176 -7.80 -7.49 11.44
CA ILE A 176 -8.97 -7.43 10.57
C ILE A 176 -8.61 -7.80 9.12
N LYS A 177 -7.48 -7.33 8.59
CA LYS A 177 -6.97 -7.73 7.27
C LYS A 177 -6.71 -9.24 7.22
N TYR A 178 -6.10 -9.80 8.24
CA TYR A 178 -5.88 -11.25 8.34
C TYR A 178 -7.19 -12.03 8.41
N TRP A 179 -8.16 -11.58 9.20
CA TRP A 179 -9.51 -12.15 9.23
C TRP A 179 -10.17 -12.07 7.83
N ASN A 180 -10.08 -10.93 7.16
CA ASN A 180 -10.62 -10.76 5.82
C ASN A 180 -10.04 -11.77 4.82
N ILE A 181 -8.75 -12.10 4.95
CA ILE A 181 -8.08 -13.11 4.12
C ILE A 181 -8.55 -14.52 4.47
N LYS A 182 -8.58 -14.87 5.75
CA LYS A 182 -8.74 -16.26 6.21
C LYS A 182 -10.19 -16.70 6.37
N LYS A 183 -11.09 -15.78 6.69
CA LYS A 183 -12.49 -16.08 7.03
C LYS A 183 -13.52 -15.37 6.14
N ASN A 184 -13.13 -14.29 5.49
CA ASN A 184 -14.01 -13.48 4.66
C ASN A 184 -13.66 -13.55 3.16
N TYR A 185 -12.79 -14.49 2.77
CA TYR A 185 -12.43 -14.76 1.37
C TYR A 185 -11.94 -13.52 0.60
N ARG A 186 -11.27 -12.59 1.28
CA ARG A 186 -10.81 -11.29 0.73
C ARG A 186 -11.95 -10.43 0.15
N LYS A 187 -13.13 -10.50 0.75
CA LYS A 187 -14.32 -9.77 0.30
C LYS A 187 -14.07 -8.26 0.24
N TYR A 188 -13.30 -7.73 1.19
CA TYR A 188 -12.98 -6.31 1.23
C TYR A 188 -11.60 -6.03 0.64
N ILE A 189 -11.50 -4.99 -0.21
CA ILE A 189 -10.21 -4.48 -0.68
C ILE A 189 -9.48 -3.86 0.50
N SER A 190 -8.17 -4.13 0.63
CA SER A 190 -7.39 -3.70 1.80
C SER A 190 -7.40 -2.18 2.01
N TYR A 191 -7.29 -1.40 0.93
CA TYR A 191 -7.32 0.06 1.01
C TYR A 191 -8.67 0.59 1.52
N GLU A 192 -9.78 0.07 1.00
CA GLU A 192 -11.14 0.42 1.42
C GLU A 192 -11.38 0.08 2.88
N LEU A 193 -10.94 -1.11 3.29
CA LEU A 193 -11.04 -1.56 4.68
C LEU A 193 -10.25 -0.66 5.63
N GLU A 194 -9.03 -0.28 5.26
CA GLU A 194 -8.20 0.63 6.04
C GLU A 194 -8.81 2.03 6.13
N THR A 195 -9.32 2.57 5.02
CA THR A 195 -9.99 3.88 4.97
C THR A 195 -11.25 3.88 5.83
N PHE A 196 -12.11 2.88 5.63
CA PHE A 196 -13.35 2.72 6.40
C PHE A 196 -13.08 2.66 7.91
N LEU A 197 -12.16 1.81 8.34
CA LEU A 197 -11.82 1.68 9.77
C LEU A 197 -11.23 2.98 10.31
N THR A 198 -10.36 3.65 9.54
CA THR A 198 -9.76 4.91 9.96
C THR A 198 -10.83 5.98 10.20
N ASP A 199 -11.77 6.15 9.27
CA ASP A 199 -12.86 7.12 9.39
C ASP A 199 -13.78 6.80 10.59
N LYS A 200 -14.09 5.53 10.83
CA LYS A 200 -14.93 5.14 11.97
C LYS A 200 -14.25 5.36 13.32
N PHE A 201 -12.97 5.03 13.42
CA PHE A 201 -12.23 5.18 14.66
C PHE A 201 -11.74 6.60 14.93
N GLN A 202 -11.83 7.51 13.97
CA GLN A 202 -11.49 8.92 14.18
C GLN A 202 -12.33 9.56 15.30
N TYR A 203 -13.57 9.08 15.50
CA TYR A 203 -14.53 9.66 16.46
C TYR A 203 -15.08 8.67 17.49
N SER A 204 -14.74 7.39 17.44
CA SER A 204 -15.49 6.34 18.15
C SER A 204 -14.59 5.35 18.92
N TYR A 205 -13.60 5.81 19.69
CA TYR A 205 -12.69 4.93 20.42
C TYR A 205 -12.66 5.16 21.95
N SER A 206 -13.36 6.16 22.46
CA SER A 206 -13.25 6.61 23.86
C SER A 206 -13.57 5.52 24.90
N ASN A 207 -14.35 4.51 24.53
CA ASN A 207 -14.76 3.42 25.41
C ASN A 207 -13.88 2.16 25.29
N CYS A 208 -12.92 2.12 24.36
CA CYS A 208 -12.04 0.98 24.18
C CYS A 208 -10.91 0.98 25.22
N LYS A 209 -10.78 -0.11 25.99
CA LYS A 209 -9.75 -0.29 27.04
C LYS A 209 -8.76 -1.40 26.70
N SER A 210 -9.11 -2.28 25.77
CA SER A 210 -8.31 -3.44 25.37
C SER A 210 -8.33 -3.66 23.88
N SER A 211 -7.37 -4.47 23.38
CA SER A 211 -7.37 -4.87 21.95
C SER A 211 -8.66 -5.55 21.53
N LEU A 212 -9.31 -6.27 22.46
CA LEU A 212 -10.59 -6.93 22.20
C LEU A 212 -11.70 -5.90 21.95
N ASP A 213 -11.79 -4.84 22.76
CA ASP A 213 -12.81 -3.80 22.58
C ASP A 213 -12.69 -3.13 21.21
N TYR A 214 -11.44 -2.85 20.75
CA TYR A 214 -11.21 -2.32 19.40
C TYR A 214 -11.66 -3.27 18.31
N LEU A 215 -11.45 -4.58 18.47
CA LEU A 215 -11.91 -5.57 17.50
C LEU A 215 -13.44 -5.69 17.50
N ASP A 216 -14.08 -5.70 18.67
CA ASP A 216 -15.54 -5.75 18.80
C ASP A 216 -16.19 -4.54 18.10
N TRP A 217 -15.67 -3.34 18.30
CA TRP A 217 -16.12 -2.15 17.60
C TRP A 217 -15.88 -2.23 16.09
N ALA A 218 -14.72 -2.71 15.66
CA ALA A 218 -14.42 -2.88 14.24
C ALA A 218 -15.42 -3.84 13.57
N PHE A 219 -15.70 -4.99 14.19
CA PHE A 219 -16.68 -5.95 13.67
C PHE A 219 -18.12 -5.41 13.75
N TYR A 220 -18.46 -4.66 14.78
CA TYR A 220 -19.73 -3.96 14.85
C TYR A 220 -19.91 -3.01 13.65
N PHE A 221 -18.93 -2.17 13.35
CA PHE A 221 -18.99 -1.27 12.21
C PHE A 221 -19.07 -2.03 10.88
N LEU A 222 -18.27 -3.08 10.70
CA LEU A 222 -18.31 -3.92 9.50
C LEU A 222 -19.65 -4.62 9.32
N GLY A 223 -20.30 -5.01 10.42
CA GLY A 223 -21.62 -5.64 10.41
C GLY A 223 -22.79 -4.67 10.07
N GLN A 224 -22.64 -3.40 10.41
CA GLN A 224 -23.64 -2.35 10.10
C GLN A 224 -23.66 -1.95 8.63
N TYR A 225 -22.53 -2.12 7.92
CA TYR A 225 -22.36 -1.68 6.54
C TYR A 225 -22.42 -2.85 5.57
N LYS A 226 -23.58 -3.07 4.97
CA LYS A 226 -23.76 -4.05 3.89
C LYS A 226 -22.97 -3.70 2.62
N TYR A 227 -22.49 -2.45 2.48
CA TYR A 227 -21.87 -1.90 1.28
C TYR A 227 -20.65 -1.06 1.62
N ILE A 228 -19.49 -1.67 1.88
CA ILE A 228 -18.20 -0.95 1.90
C ILE A 228 -17.86 -0.46 0.48
N ASP A 229 -18.38 -1.11 -0.54
CA ASP A 229 -18.20 -0.81 -1.96
C ASP A 229 -18.60 0.63 -2.37
N GLN A 230 -19.33 1.37 -1.52
CA GLN A 230 -19.74 2.75 -1.80
C GLN A 230 -18.66 3.81 -1.48
N TYR A 231 -17.58 3.44 -0.79
CA TYR A 231 -16.50 4.38 -0.45
C TYR A 231 -15.49 4.61 -1.58
N VAL A 232 -15.54 3.82 -2.64
CA VAL A 232 -14.55 3.85 -3.74
C VAL A 232 -14.77 5.00 -4.73
N HIS A 233 -15.96 5.60 -4.77
CA HIS A 233 -16.32 6.55 -5.81
C HIS A 233 -16.36 8.02 -5.37
N GLN A 234 -15.89 8.37 -4.18
CA GLN A 234 -15.91 9.75 -3.67
C GLN A 234 -14.51 10.27 -3.27
N GLY A 235 -13.43 9.66 -3.76
CA GLY A 235 -12.06 10.11 -3.50
C GLY A 235 -11.32 10.46 -4.78
#